data_4294707bff0faca7eef321294acc14d5
#
_entry.id   4294707bff0faca7eef321294acc14d5
#
_cell.length_a   1.000
_cell.length_b   1.000
_cell.length_c   1.000
_cell.angle_alpha   90.00
_cell.angle_beta   90.00
_cell.angle_gamma   90.00
#
_symmetry.space_group_name_H-M   'P 1'
#
loop_
_entity.id
_entity.type
_entity.pdbx_description
1 polymer ?
#
loop_
_entity_poly.entity_id
_entity_poly.type
_entity_poly.pdbx_seq_one_letter_code
_entity_poly.pdbx_strand_id
1 'polypeptide(L)'
;MCCGKKLVTTLARDDIYSLPMNRVGDFQFDAHVVQVFPDMIARSVPGYASILSMIEQLAARFVRPSSTVWDLGCSLGAATRLIRLRSPRNCVVHAVDSSAAMIERLRILLAESSDEGCPVELHESDLQAVEIRDASFVVLNLTLQFVAAERRAAVIQQIYDGLLPGGALLLSEKLCFEDSQQQSLLTDLHHDFKRANGYSDLEIAQKRTAIENRLIPETMETHVQRLKQAGFTTVAPWFQCFNFASILAVR
;
A
#
# COMPACT_ATOMS: atom_id res chain seq x y z
N MET A 1 -26.95 -21.34 -26.53
CA MET A 1 -26.40 -21.69 -25.21
C MET A 1 -24.87 -21.72 -25.32
N CYS A 2 -24.19 -20.61 -25.08
CA CYS A 2 -22.75 -20.58 -25.03
C CYS A 2 -22.37 -20.35 -23.54
N CYS A 3 -21.96 -21.44 -22.91
CA CYS A 3 -21.45 -21.43 -21.53
C CYS A 3 -20.05 -20.84 -21.58
N GLY A 4 -19.92 -19.53 -21.31
CA GLY A 4 -18.64 -18.86 -21.11
C GLY A 4 -17.98 -19.38 -19.83
N LYS A 5 -16.99 -20.26 -19.97
CA LYS A 5 -16.10 -20.64 -18.89
C LYS A 5 -15.36 -19.37 -18.44
N LYS A 6 -15.76 -18.77 -17.30
CA LYS A 6 -14.89 -17.84 -16.57
C LYS A 6 -13.62 -18.62 -16.24
N LEU A 7 -12.51 -18.29 -16.90
CA LEU A 7 -11.19 -18.70 -16.43
C LEU A 7 -11.03 -18.11 -15.03
N VAL A 8 -11.16 -18.93 -14.03
CA VAL A 8 -10.67 -18.63 -12.68
C VAL A 8 -9.15 -18.68 -12.81
N THR A 9 -8.53 -17.53 -13.05
CA THR A 9 -7.08 -17.41 -12.96
C THR A 9 -6.73 -17.66 -11.49
N THR A 10 -6.32 -18.87 -11.18
CA THR A 10 -5.73 -19.19 -9.86
C THR A 10 -4.54 -18.28 -9.70
N LEU A 11 -4.61 -17.39 -8.69
CA LEU A 11 -3.46 -16.56 -8.31
C LEU A 11 -2.28 -17.48 -8.02
N ALA A 12 -1.12 -17.17 -8.57
CA ALA A 12 0.10 -17.91 -8.28
C ALA A 12 0.42 -17.79 -6.80
N ARG A 13 0.71 -18.91 -6.16
CA ARG A 13 1.06 -18.93 -4.74
C ARG A 13 2.45 -18.35 -4.53
N ASP A 14 2.61 -17.54 -3.48
CA ASP A 14 3.91 -17.06 -3.04
C ASP A 14 4.73 -18.22 -2.44
N ASP A 15 5.71 -18.70 -3.19
CA ASP A 15 6.65 -19.74 -2.83
C ASP A 15 8.12 -19.32 -3.01
N ILE A 16 8.35 -18.01 -3.18
CA ILE A 16 9.69 -17.44 -3.45
C ILE A 16 10.73 -17.90 -2.42
N TYR A 17 10.32 -18.00 -1.17
CA TYR A 17 11.19 -18.38 -0.07
C TYR A 17 10.94 -19.80 0.44
N SER A 18 10.30 -20.69 -0.34
CA SER A 18 9.92 -22.04 0.08
C SER A 18 11.09 -23.02 0.18
N LEU A 19 12.18 -22.76 -0.57
CA LEU A 19 13.38 -23.59 -0.54
C LEU A 19 14.52 -22.90 0.22
N PRO A 20 15.40 -23.66 0.91
CA PRO A 20 16.57 -23.10 1.57
C PRO A 20 17.47 -22.34 0.60
N MET A 21 17.83 -21.11 0.94
CA MET A 21 18.75 -20.28 0.17
C MET A 21 20.10 -20.17 0.87
N ASN A 22 21.20 -20.37 0.14
CA ASN A 22 22.55 -20.18 0.67
C ASN A 22 22.83 -18.73 1.04
N ARG A 23 22.20 -17.79 0.32
CA ARG A 23 22.25 -16.35 0.57
C ARG A 23 20.89 -15.74 0.19
N VAL A 24 20.25 -15.09 1.13
CA VAL A 24 19.03 -14.31 0.89
C VAL A 24 19.46 -12.93 0.42
N GLY A 25 19.08 -12.55 -0.81
CA GLY A 25 19.29 -11.19 -1.34
C GLY A 25 18.25 -10.21 -0.82
N ASP A 26 18.49 -8.92 -1.06
CA ASP A 26 17.52 -7.88 -0.72
C ASP A 26 16.23 -8.04 -1.53
N PHE A 27 15.09 -7.80 -0.88
CA PHE A 27 13.78 -7.86 -1.52
C PHE A 27 13.66 -6.80 -2.62
N GLN A 28 13.20 -7.23 -3.81
CA GLN A 28 12.96 -6.35 -4.95
C GLN A 28 11.56 -6.61 -5.52
N PHE A 29 10.87 -5.53 -5.92
CA PHE A 29 9.58 -5.61 -6.61
C PHE A 29 9.78 -5.88 -8.10
N ASP A 30 10.35 -7.05 -8.42
CA ASP A 30 10.68 -7.48 -9.79
C ASP A 30 9.54 -8.29 -10.45
N ALA A 31 9.77 -8.75 -11.68
CA ALA A 31 8.81 -9.52 -12.45
C ALA A 31 8.40 -10.85 -11.79
N HIS A 32 9.27 -11.43 -10.94
CA HIS A 32 8.96 -12.67 -10.22
C HIS A 32 7.98 -12.38 -9.08
N VAL A 33 8.24 -11.33 -8.29
CA VAL A 33 7.35 -10.87 -7.22
C VAL A 33 5.99 -10.45 -7.77
N VAL A 34 5.93 -9.78 -8.92
CA VAL A 34 4.67 -9.37 -9.58
C VAL A 34 3.66 -10.51 -9.72
N GLN A 35 4.13 -11.72 -10.05
CA GLN A 35 3.26 -12.88 -10.28
C GLN A 35 2.57 -13.38 -9.02
N VAL A 36 3.24 -13.30 -7.87
CA VAL A 36 2.77 -13.84 -6.59
C VAL A 36 2.34 -12.76 -5.61
N PHE A 37 2.51 -11.47 -5.95
CA PHE A 37 2.29 -10.35 -5.04
C PHE A 37 0.89 -10.32 -4.41
N PRO A 38 -0.22 -10.60 -5.12
CA PRO A 38 -1.54 -10.61 -4.51
C PRO A 38 -1.69 -11.68 -3.41
N ASP A 39 -1.13 -12.88 -3.63
CA ASP A 39 -1.10 -13.94 -2.61
C ASP A 39 -0.15 -13.57 -1.47
N MET A 40 1.03 -13.06 -1.82
CA MET A 40 2.04 -12.61 -0.88
C MET A 40 1.49 -11.59 0.13
N ILE A 41 0.83 -10.54 -0.33
CA ILE A 41 0.35 -9.47 0.55
C ILE A 41 -0.85 -9.94 1.38
N ALA A 42 -1.78 -10.69 0.80
CA ALA A 42 -2.94 -11.22 1.50
C ALA A 42 -2.55 -12.17 2.65
N ARG A 43 -1.53 -13.01 2.45
CA ARG A 43 -1.03 -13.95 3.45
C ARG A 43 -0.04 -13.34 4.45
N SER A 44 0.52 -12.16 4.16
CA SER A 44 1.55 -11.52 5.00
C SER A 44 1.06 -10.33 5.81
N VAL A 45 -0.02 -9.66 5.39
CA VAL A 45 -0.49 -8.42 6.04
C VAL A 45 -1.85 -8.66 6.69
N PRO A 46 -1.90 -8.77 8.02
CA PRO A 46 -3.15 -8.95 8.74
C PRO A 46 -4.06 -7.74 8.55
N GLY A 47 -5.33 -8.01 8.20
CA GLY A 47 -6.32 -6.97 7.96
C GLY A 47 -6.22 -6.23 6.61
N TYR A 48 -5.37 -6.69 5.68
CA TYR A 48 -5.21 -6.03 4.37
C TYR A 48 -6.53 -5.83 3.62
N ALA A 49 -7.40 -6.84 3.59
CA ALA A 49 -8.71 -6.73 2.96
C ALA A 49 -9.60 -5.65 3.61
N SER A 50 -9.53 -5.49 4.94
CA SER A 50 -10.25 -4.44 5.66
C SER A 50 -9.72 -3.05 5.30
N ILE A 51 -8.40 -2.90 5.20
CA ILE A 51 -7.78 -1.63 4.76
C ILE A 51 -8.27 -1.28 3.35
N LEU A 52 -8.24 -2.21 2.40
CA LEU A 52 -8.70 -1.97 1.03
C LEU A 52 -10.19 -1.60 0.97
N SER A 53 -11.05 -2.31 1.73
CA SER A 53 -12.48 -1.97 1.82
C SER A 53 -12.71 -0.55 2.35
N MET A 54 -11.90 -0.11 3.31
CA MET A 54 -12.01 1.25 3.83
C MET A 54 -11.42 2.30 2.88
N ILE A 55 -10.36 1.99 2.13
CA ILE A 55 -9.87 2.87 1.05
C ILE A 55 -11.00 3.15 0.06
N GLU A 56 -11.76 2.15 -0.33
CA GLU A 56 -12.93 2.30 -1.21
C GLU A 56 -14.00 3.25 -0.63
N GLN A 57 -14.31 3.09 0.65
CA GLN A 57 -15.29 3.94 1.36
C GLN A 57 -14.80 5.38 1.52
N LEU A 58 -13.52 5.55 1.87
CA LEU A 58 -12.88 6.85 2.02
C LEU A 58 -12.78 7.58 0.67
N ALA A 59 -12.50 6.86 -0.42
CA ALA A 59 -12.54 7.44 -1.76
C ALA A 59 -13.92 8.01 -2.08
N ALA A 60 -15.00 7.27 -1.81
CA ALA A 60 -16.38 7.76 -2.00
C ALA A 60 -16.70 9.01 -1.16
N ARG A 61 -16.02 9.20 -0.01
CA ARG A 61 -16.23 10.34 0.88
C ARG A 61 -15.40 11.57 0.52
N PHE A 62 -14.14 11.39 0.18
CA PHE A 62 -13.18 12.50 0.05
C PHE A 62 -12.90 12.91 -1.38
N VAL A 63 -13.06 12.01 -2.37
CA VAL A 63 -12.82 12.37 -3.76
C VAL A 63 -13.88 13.35 -4.26
N ARG A 64 -13.42 14.47 -4.81
CA ARG A 64 -14.26 15.56 -5.29
C ARG A 64 -14.23 15.64 -6.82
N PRO A 65 -15.34 16.07 -7.45
CA PRO A 65 -15.35 16.31 -8.90
C PRO A 65 -14.24 17.27 -9.33
N SER A 66 -13.64 17.01 -10.48
CA SER A 66 -12.58 17.82 -11.10
C SER A 66 -11.30 17.96 -10.24
N SER A 67 -11.05 17.01 -9.34
CA SER A 67 -9.82 16.93 -8.57
C SER A 67 -8.96 15.75 -9.03
N THR A 68 -7.74 15.67 -8.52
CA THR A 68 -6.85 14.52 -8.67
C THR A 68 -6.90 13.61 -7.43
N VAL A 69 -6.53 12.35 -7.64
CA VAL A 69 -6.33 11.35 -6.59
C VAL A 69 -4.98 10.69 -6.82
N TRP A 70 -4.23 10.44 -5.75
CA TRP A 70 -2.89 9.87 -5.87
C TRP A 70 -2.78 8.57 -5.07
N ASP A 71 -2.38 7.49 -5.74
CA ASP A 71 -2.03 6.21 -5.13
C ASP A 71 -0.50 6.04 -5.26
N LEU A 72 0.20 6.38 -4.17
CA LEU A 72 1.66 6.44 -4.12
C LEU A 72 2.23 5.11 -3.62
N GLY A 73 2.94 4.39 -4.48
CA GLY A 73 3.33 2.99 -4.29
C GLY A 73 2.17 2.06 -4.63
N CYS A 74 1.57 2.28 -5.79
CA CYS A 74 0.33 1.62 -6.21
C CYS A 74 0.48 0.12 -6.48
N SER A 75 1.71 -0.38 -6.71
CA SER A 75 1.96 -1.78 -7.01
C SER A 75 1.07 -2.30 -8.15
N LEU A 76 0.32 -3.36 -7.95
CA LEU A 76 -0.64 -3.90 -8.93
C LEU A 76 -2.00 -3.21 -8.91
N GLY A 77 -2.11 -2.05 -8.28
CA GLY A 77 -3.30 -1.19 -8.30
C GLY A 77 -4.48 -1.72 -7.51
N ALA A 78 -4.26 -2.44 -6.41
CA ALA A 78 -5.36 -2.92 -5.58
C ALA A 78 -6.19 -1.75 -5.03
N ALA A 79 -5.54 -0.69 -4.52
CA ALA A 79 -6.20 0.53 -4.09
C ALA A 79 -6.69 1.36 -5.28
N THR A 80 -5.84 1.58 -6.29
CA THR A 80 -6.16 2.32 -7.52
C THR A 80 -7.49 1.90 -8.13
N ARG A 81 -7.71 0.57 -8.30
CA ARG A 81 -8.91 0.02 -8.92
C ARG A 81 -10.18 0.27 -8.10
N LEU A 82 -10.10 0.21 -6.78
CA LEU A 82 -11.22 0.51 -5.88
C LEU A 82 -11.54 2.01 -5.88
N ILE A 83 -10.52 2.85 -5.83
CA ILE A 83 -10.64 4.31 -5.86
C ILE A 83 -11.33 4.77 -7.14
N ARG A 84 -10.86 4.31 -8.32
CA ARG A 84 -11.41 4.74 -9.62
C ARG A 84 -12.90 4.45 -9.77
N LEU A 85 -13.38 3.36 -9.16
CA LEU A 85 -14.80 2.97 -9.21
C LEU A 85 -15.70 3.85 -8.34
N ARG A 86 -15.13 4.47 -7.30
CA ARG A 86 -15.86 5.35 -6.39
C ARG A 86 -15.68 6.83 -6.69
N SER A 87 -14.73 7.15 -7.55
CA SER A 87 -14.44 8.53 -7.94
C SER A 87 -15.38 9.03 -9.04
N PRO A 88 -15.74 10.31 -9.03
CA PRO A 88 -16.45 10.95 -10.15
C PRO A 88 -15.66 10.78 -11.46
N ARG A 89 -16.37 10.60 -12.59
CA ARG A 89 -15.74 10.33 -13.90
C ARG A 89 -14.82 11.45 -14.40
N ASN A 90 -14.99 12.67 -13.91
CA ASN A 90 -14.17 13.84 -14.24
C ASN A 90 -12.97 14.03 -13.28
N CYS A 91 -12.65 13.03 -12.46
CA CYS A 91 -11.42 12.95 -11.71
C CYS A 91 -10.36 12.15 -12.48
N VAL A 92 -9.12 12.26 -12.07
CA VAL A 92 -8.01 11.42 -12.56
C VAL A 92 -7.33 10.77 -11.36
N VAL A 93 -7.09 9.47 -11.42
CA VAL A 93 -6.27 8.75 -10.45
C VAL A 93 -4.86 8.62 -11.01
N HIS A 94 -3.89 9.25 -10.34
CA HIS A 94 -2.46 9.08 -10.62
C HIS A 94 -1.93 7.91 -9.78
N ALA A 95 -1.58 6.81 -10.45
CA ALA A 95 -1.01 5.62 -9.82
C ALA A 95 0.50 5.61 -10.05
N VAL A 96 1.27 5.72 -8.97
CA VAL A 96 2.72 5.90 -9.00
C VAL A 96 3.41 4.69 -8.38
N ASP A 97 4.38 4.12 -9.08
CA ASP A 97 5.27 3.10 -8.54
C ASP A 97 6.64 3.18 -9.23
N SER A 98 7.71 2.93 -8.49
CA SER A 98 9.08 2.93 -9.04
C SER A 98 9.43 1.63 -9.77
N SER A 99 8.61 0.58 -9.64
CA SER A 99 8.80 -0.70 -10.33
C SER A 99 8.16 -0.71 -11.71
N ALA A 100 8.97 -0.72 -12.76
CA ALA A 100 8.51 -0.89 -14.15
C ALA A 100 7.64 -2.14 -14.30
N ALA A 101 8.02 -3.25 -13.63
CA ALA A 101 7.29 -4.52 -13.69
C ALA A 101 5.88 -4.42 -13.07
N MET A 102 5.74 -3.67 -11.96
CA MET A 102 4.45 -3.41 -11.33
C MET A 102 3.56 -2.54 -12.24
N ILE A 103 4.09 -1.44 -12.76
CA ILE A 103 3.36 -0.51 -13.64
C ILE A 103 2.90 -1.21 -14.92
N GLU A 104 3.76 -1.99 -15.56
CA GLU A 104 3.39 -2.71 -16.78
C GLU A 104 2.28 -3.74 -16.50
N ARG A 105 2.38 -4.48 -15.39
CA ARG A 105 1.31 -5.41 -15.01
C ARG A 105 0.01 -4.69 -14.68
N LEU A 106 0.07 -3.56 -13.98
CA LEU A 106 -1.12 -2.75 -13.69
C LEU A 106 -1.78 -2.24 -14.98
N ARG A 107 -0.99 -1.82 -15.98
CA ARG A 107 -1.48 -1.41 -17.31
C ARG A 107 -2.34 -2.51 -17.95
N ILE A 108 -1.83 -3.75 -17.92
CA ILE A 108 -2.55 -4.91 -18.45
C ILE A 108 -3.86 -5.15 -17.68
N LEU A 109 -3.80 -5.14 -16.33
CA LEU A 109 -4.96 -5.36 -15.48
C LEU A 109 -6.06 -4.30 -15.67
N LEU A 110 -5.69 -3.04 -15.93
CA LEU A 110 -6.63 -1.97 -16.23
C LEU A 110 -7.26 -2.14 -17.62
N ALA A 111 -6.49 -2.59 -18.60
CA ALA A 111 -6.99 -2.85 -19.96
C ALA A 111 -7.94 -4.07 -20.03
N GLU A 112 -7.69 -5.08 -19.19
CA GLU A 112 -8.55 -6.27 -19.08
C GLU A 112 -9.84 -6.00 -18.28
N SER A 113 -9.88 -4.89 -17.51
CA SER A 113 -11.04 -4.54 -16.70
C SER A 113 -12.14 -3.95 -17.56
N SER A 114 -13.35 -4.50 -17.43
CA SER A 114 -14.57 -3.94 -18.03
C SER A 114 -15.15 -2.79 -17.20
N ASP A 115 -14.50 -2.42 -16.09
CA ASP A 115 -15.01 -1.44 -15.15
C ASP A 115 -14.93 -0.01 -15.71
N GLU A 116 -16.04 0.68 -15.69
CA GLU A 116 -16.18 2.07 -16.17
C GLU A 116 -15.94 3.09 -15.04
N GLY A 117 -14.76 3.10 -14.43
CA GLY A 117 -14.35 4.11 -13.45
C GLY A 117 -13.80 5.39 -14.10
N CYS A 118 -13.30 6.32 -13.27
CA CYS A 118 -12.58 7.49 -13.75
C CYS A 118 -11.24 7.08 -14.42
N PRO A 119 -10.62 7.95 -15.24
CA PRO A 119 -9.31 7.71 -15.86
C PRO A 119 -8.22 7.42 -14.83
N VAL A 120 -7.27 6.57 -15.21
CA VAL A 120 -6.06 6.29 -14.43
C VAL A 120 -4.84 6.65 -15.28
N GLU A 121 -3.95 7.46 -14.72
CA GLU A 121 -2.64 7.77 -15.28
C GLU A 121 -1.56 7.00 -14.51
N LEU A 122 -0.74 6.26 -15.24
CA LEU A 122 0.31 5.43 -14.66
C LEU A 122 1.66 6.15 -14.74
N HIS A 123 2.35 6.23 -13.61
CA HIS A 123 3.65 6.87 -13.49
C HIS A 123 4.68 5.86 -12.99
N GLU A 124 5.62 5.48 -13.86
CA GLU A 124 6.85 4.78 -13.44
C GLU A 124 7.82 5.82 -12.89
N SER A 125 7.76 6.06 -11.59
CA SER A 125 8.53 7.13 -10.95
C SER A 125 8.72 6.88 -9.46
N ASP A 126 9.79 7.44 -8.88
CA ASP A 126 9.88 7.61 -7.43
C ASP A 126 8.77 8.59 -6.97
N LEU A 127 8.07 8.22 -5.90
CA LEU A 127 7.02 9.06 -5.31
C LEU A 127 7.53 10.43 -4.83
N GLN A 128 8.83 10.57 -4.58
CA GLN A 128 9.47 11.84 -4.21
C GLN A 128 9.66 12.78 -5.42
N ALA A 129 9.59 12.25 -6.64
CA ALA A 129 9.82 13.00 -7.88
C ALA A 129 8.53 13.50 -8.55
N VAL A 130 7.35 13.03 -8.10
CA VAL A 130 6.07 13.47 -8.64
C VAL A 130 5.60 14.77 -8.00
N GLU A 131 4.90 15.59 -8.74
CA GLU A 131 4.31 16.82 -8.25
C GLU A 131 2.80 16.63 -8.00
N ILE A 132 2.42 16.58 -6.73
CA ILE A 132 1.03 16.42 -6.32
C ILE A 132 0.34 17.80 -6.40
N ARG A 133 -0.77 17.88 -7.14
CA ARG A 133 -1.57 19.11 -7.29
C ARG A 133 -3.05 18.79 -7.30
N ASP A 134 -3.84 19.70 -6.74
CA ASP A 134 -5.31 19.65 -6.74
C ASP A 134 -5.88 18.31 -6.24
N ALA A 135 -5.17 17.68 -5.33
CA ALA A 135 -5.55 16.37 -4.81
C ALA A 135 -6.66 16.48 -3.76
N SER A 136 -7.71 15.71 -3.91
CA SER A 136 -8.74 15.55 -2.89
C SER A 136 -8.52 14.34 -2.00
N PHE A 137 -7.80 13.32 -2.50
CA PHE A 137 -7.47 12.11 -1.75
C PHE A 137 -6.12 11.56 -2.18
N VAL A 138 -5.28 11.23 -1.20
CA VAL A 138 -3.96 10.61 -1.42
C VAL A 138 -3.88 9.35 -0.57
N VAL A 139 -3.29 8.29 -1.13
CA VAL A 139 -3.07 7.01 -0.46
C VAL A 139 -1.59 6.66 -0.45
N LEU A 140 -1.07 6.37 0.73
CA LEU A 140 0.20 5.68 0.99
C LEU A 140 -0.13 4.38 1.72
N ASN A 141 -0.29 3.30 0.98
CA ASN A 141 -0.69 2.01 1.55
C ASN A 141 0.48 1.04 1.63
N LEU A 142 1.15 0.98 2.77
CA LEU A 142 2.34 0.18 3.04
C LEU A 142 3.56 0.61 2.18
N THR A 143 3.72 1.90 1.98
CA THR A 143 4.70 2.48 1.06
C THR A 143 5.75 3.32 1.77
N LEU A 144 5.36 4.21 2.70
CA LEU A 144 6.29 5.16 3.34
C LEU A 144 7.42 4.44 4.10
N GLN A 145 7.17 3.24 4.60
CA GLN A 145 8.15 2.39 5.29
C GLN A 145 9.36 2.01 4.42
N PHE A 146 9.27 2.15 3.09
CA PHE A 146 10.36 1.91 2.14
C PHE A 146 11.11 3.18 1.75
N VAL A 147 10.61 4.35 2.15
CA VAL A 147 11.28 5.64 1.98
C VAL A 147 12.30 5.81 3.11
N ALA A 148 13.49 6.33 2.80
CA ALA A 148 14.51 6.65 3.80
C ALA A 148 13.94 7.58 4.88
N ALA A 149 14.23 7.30 6.15
CA ALA A 149 13.58 7.95 7.30
C ALA A 149 13.69 9.48 7.24
N GLU A 150 14.86 9.98 6.86
CA GLU A 150 15.17 11.40 6.71
C GLU A 150 14.37 12.11 5.60
N ARG A 151 13.80 11.36 4.66
CA ARG A 151 12.99 11.88 3.56
C ARG A 151 11.48 11.87 3.83
N ARG A 152 11.02 11.09 4.80
CA ARG A 152 9.58 10.88 5.07
C ARG A 152 8.84 12.16 5.42
N ALA A 153 9.47 13.06 6.16
CA ALA A 153 8.86 14.35 6.51
C ALA A 153 8.62 15.20 5.25
N ALA A 154 9.58 15.24 4.31
CA ALA A 154 9.44 15.95 3.06
C ALA A 154 8.33 15.36 2.17
N VAL A 155 8.21 14.02 2.11
CA VAL A 155 7.12 13.35 1.39
C VAL A 155 5.75 13.73 1.97
N ILE A 156 5.59 13.70 3.28
CA ILE A 156 4.33 14.07 3.94
C ILE A 156 4.01 15.56 3.73
N GLN A 157 5.01 16.43 3.77
CA GLN A 157 4.83 17.86 3.48
C GLN A 157 4.39 18.09 2.03
N GLN A 158 5.03 17.43 1.06
CA GLN A 158 4.66 17.49 -0.36
C GLN A 158 3.21 17.06 -0.59
N ILE A 159 2.76 16.00 0.09
CA ILE A 159 1.36 15.54 0.02
C ILE A 159 0.43 16.60 0.61
N TYR A 160 0.77 17.14 1.78
CA TYR A 160 -0.04 18.18 2.42
C TYR A 160 -0.21 19.42 1.52
N ASP A 161 0.88 19.88 0.92
CA ASP A 161 0.88 21.06 0.05
C ASP A 161 0.04 20.84 -1.21
N GLY A 162 0.06 19.63 -1.77
CA GLY A 162 -0.70 19.25 -2.96
C GLY A 162 -2.18 18.92 -2.72
N LEU A 163 -2.58 18.69 -1.46
CA LEU A 163 -3.97 18.43 -1.11
C LEU A 163 -4.81 19.73 -1.17
N LEU A 164 -6.03 19.64 -1.64
CA LEU A 164 -7.04 20.70 -1.51
C LEU A 164 -7.48 20.86 -0.04
N PRO A 165 -7.94 22.05 0.38
CA PRO A 165 -8.52 22.22 1.72
C PRO A 165 -9.64 21.20 2.00
N GLY A 166 -9.54 20.47 3.13
CA GLY A 166 -10.43 19.36 3.49
C GLY A 166 -10.20 18.08 2.66
N GLY A 167 -9.14 18.01 1.87
CA GLY A 167 -8.66 16.77 1.26
C GLY A 167 -8.01 15.86 2.31
N ALA A 168 -7.82 14.59 1.99
CA ALA A 168 -7.37 13.60 2.96
C ALA A 168 -6.20 12.75 2.45
N LEU A 169 -5.31 12.39 3.36
CA LEU A 169 -4.30 11.36 3.21
C LEU A 169 -4.71 10.12 4.02
N LEU A 170 -4.70 8.95 3.38
CA LEU A 170 -4.69 7.68 4.07
C LEU A 170 -3.25 7.14 4.10
N LEU A 171 -2.75 6.88 5.29
CA LEU A 171 -1.43 6.31 5.53
C LEU A 171 -1.59 4.96 6.24
N SER A 172 -1.17 3.87 5.61
CA SER A 172 -1.14 2.54 6.23
C SER A 172 0.29 2.03 6.27
N GLU A 173 0.76 1.58 7.43
CA GLU A 173 2.15 1.20 7.66
C GLU A 173 2.28 0.03 8.63
N LYS A 174 3.40 -0.67 8.55
CA LYS A 174 3.85 -1.56 9.61
C LYS A 174 4.47 -0.72 10.73
N LEU A 175 4.12 -1.03 11.98
CA LEU A 175 4.60 -0.34 13.16
C LEU A 175 5.72 -1.11 13.87
N CYS A 176 6.56 -0.37 14.56
CA CYS A 176 7.38 -0.85 15.68
C CYS A 176 6.91 -0.23 17.01
N PHE A 177 7.36 -0.80 18.10
CA PHE A 177 6.98 -0.41 19.45
C PHE A 177 8.22 -0.20 20.32
N GLU A 178 8.20 0.81 21.17
CA GLU A 178 9.32 1.11 22.10
C GLU A 178 9.40 0.09 23.23
N ASP A 179 8.26 -0.38 23.71
CA ASP A 179 8.20 -1.44 24.70
C ASP A 179 8.60 -2.78 24.08
N SER A 180 9.67 -3.37 24.62
CA SER A 180 10.25 -4.60 24.05
C SER A 180 9.34 -5.83 24.20
N GLN A 181 8.51 -5.90 25.24
CA GLN A 181 7.57 -6.99 25.42
C GLN A 181 6.42 -6.89 24.41
N GLN A 182 5.89 -5.68 24.20
CA GLN A 182 4.89 -5.40 23.18
C GLN A 182 5.44 -5.69 21.79
N GLN A 183 6.67 -5.24 21.49
CA GLN A 183 7.34 -5.51 20.21
C GLN A 183 7.48 -7.00 19.94
N SER A 184 7.92 -7.78 20.93
CA SER A 184 8.04 -9.24 20.81
C SER A 184 6.69 -9.89 20.59
N LEU A 185 5.71 -9.62 21.44
CA LEU A 185 4.38 -10.20 21.38
C LEU A 185 3.72 -9.95 20.00
N LEU A 186 3.71 -8.71 19.53
CA LEU A 186 3.06 -8.38 18.27
C LEU A 186 3.82 -8.91 17.05
N THR A 187 5.13 -9.11 17.16
CA THR A 187 5.93 -9.80 16.15
C THR A 187 5.57 -11.30 16.10
N ASP A 188 5.46 -11.94 17.24
CA ASP A 188 5.10 -13.37 17.33
C ASP A 188 3.69 -13.62 16.79
N LEU A 189 2.72 -12.80 17.18
CA LEU A 189 1.34 -12.86 16.65
C LEU A 189 1.30 -12.64 15.12
N HIS A 190 2.14 -11.77 14.57
CA HIS A 190 2.26 -11.60 13.14
C HIS A 190 2.89 -12.84 12.46
N HIS A 191 3.85 -13.50 13.09
CA HIS A 191 4.40 -14.77 12.59
C HIS A 191 3.35 -15.88 12.66
N ASP A 192 2.56 -15.96 13.73
CA ASP A 192 1.45 -16.91 13.84
C ASP A 192 0.40 -16.69 12.74
N PHE A 193 0.06 -15.43 12.45
CA PHE A 193 -0.81 -15.10 11.32
C PHE A 193 -0.27 -15.64 10.00
N LYS A 194 1.03 -15.47 9.74
CA LYS A 194 1.67 -16.02 8.52
C LYS A 194 1.62 -17.55 8.49
N ARG A 195 1.89 -18.23 9.62
CA ARG A 195 1.79 -19.68 9.73
C ARG A 195 0.37 -20.16 9.45
N ALA A 196 -0.63 -19.49 10.04
CA ALA A 196 -2.04 -19.78 9.80
C ALA A 196 -2.45 -19.62 8.34
N ASN A 197 -1.76 -18.72 7.60
CA ASN A 197 -1.94 -18.54 6.16
C ASN A 197 -1.01 -19.43 5.31
N GLY A 198 -0.37 -20.46 5.91
CA GLY A 198 0.36 -21.52 5.23
C GLY A 198 1.80 -21.18 4.84
N TYR A 199 2.44 -20.20 5.48
CA TYR A 199 3.89 -20.04 5.41
C TYR A 199 4.59 -20.95 6.43
N SER A 200 5.68 -21.57 6.02
CA SER A 200 6.61 -22.28 6.91
C SER A 200 7.50 -21.31 7.69
N ASP A 201 8.11 -21.77 8.77
CA ASP A 201 9.10 -20.98 9.52
C ASP A 201 10.29 -20.59 8.67
N LEU A 202 10.71 -21.44 7.73
CA LEU A 202 11.79 -21.15 6.78
C LEU A 202 11.42 -19.95 5.88
N GLU A 203 10.23 -19.96 5.28
CA GLU A 203 9.74 -18.87 4.44
C GLU A 203 9.66 -17.56 5.22
N ILE A 204 9.15 -17.61 6.46
CA ILE A 204 9.06 -16.45 7.35
C ILE A 204 10.44 -15.89 7.66
N ALA A 205 11.40 -16.74 8.00
CA ALA A 205 12.77 -16.34 8.32
C ALA A 205 13.50 -15.75 7.10
N GLN A 206 13.47 -16.42 5.95
CA GLN A 206 14.12 -15.94 4.73
C GLN A 206 13.50 -14.61 4.23
N LYS A 207 12.18 -14.51 4.23
CA LYS A 207 11.49 -13.26 3.85
C LYS A 207 11.81 -12.11 4.80
N ARG A 208 11.91 -12.38 6.11
CA ARG A 208 12.35 -11.39 7.09
C ARG A 208 13.73 -10.87 6.75
N THR A 209 14.71 -11.76 6.54
CA THR A 209 16.09 -11.40 6.16
C THR A 209 16.11 -10.56 4.87
N ALA A 210 15.31 -10.91 3.87
CA ALA A 210 15.27 -10.17 2.60
C ALA A 210 14.75 -8.74 2.76
N ILE A 211 13.77 -8.49 3.67
CA ILE A 211 13.05 -7.22 3.73
C ILE A 211 13.51 -6.30 4.86
N GLU A 212 14.19 -6.82 5.89
CA GLU A 212 14.48 -6.05 7.12
C GLU A 212 15.37 -4.82 6.89
N ASN A 213 16.23 -4.83 5.87
CA ASN A 213 17.06 -3.69 5.49
C ASN A 213 16.34 -2.67 4.59
N ARG A 214 15.17 -3.01 4.07
CA ARG A 214 14.41 -2.21 3.12
C ARG A 214 13.16 -1.60 3.74
N LEU A 215 12.49 -2.36 4.60
CA LEU A 215 11.29 -1.95 5.29
C LEU A 215 11.66 -1.52 6.72
N ILE A 216 11.67 -0.22 6.96
CA ILE A 216 12.00 0.38 8.26
C ILE A 216 10.70 0.89 8.91
N PRO A 217 10.12 0.15 9.88
CA PRO A 217 8.91 0.59 10.56
C PRO A 217 9.22 1.71 11.55
N GLU A 218 8.21 2.53 11.82
CA GLU A 218 8.25 3.58 12.85
C GLU A 218 7.07 3.39 13.81
N THR A 219 7.08 4.12 14.92
CA THR A 219 5.99 4.06 15.91
C THR A 219 4.76 4.82 15.42
N MET A 220 3.59 4.50 15.95
CA MET A 220 2.36 5.25 15.72
C MET A 220 2.53 6.72 16.07
N GLU A 221 3.20 7.00 17.20
CA GLU A 221 3.46 8.36 17.67
C GLU A 221 4.28 9.15 16.65
N THR A 222 5.34 8.56 16.10
CA THR A 222 6.18 9.19 15.07
C THR A 222 5.36 9.56 13.84
N HIS A 223 4.48 8.67 13.36
CA HIS A 223 3.60 8.97 12.22
C HIS A 223 2.62 10.11 12.54
N VAL A 224 1.96 10.05 13.70
CA VAL A 224 1.00 11.08 14.13
C VAL A 224 1.66 12.45 14.28
N GLN A 225 2.85 12.51 14.90
CA GLN A 225 3.60 13.75 15.03
C GLN A 225 4.01 14.33 13.69
N ARG A 226 4.53 13.51 12.77
CA ARG A 226 4.92 13.93 11.42
C ARG A 226 3.73 14.53 10.65
N LEU A 227 2.56 13.89 10.72
CA LEU A 227 1.34 14.38 10.07
C LEU A 227 0.90 15.73 10.66
N LYS A 228 0.90 15.86 11.99
CA LYS A 228 0.59 17.14 12.66
C LYS A 228 1.59 18.25 12.32
N GLN A 229 2.88 17.93 12.25
CA GLN A 229 3.93 18.89 11.89
C GLN A 229 3.80 19.38 10.44
N ALA A 230 3.31 18.55 9.53
CA ALA A 230 3.01 18.96 8.16
C ALA A 230 1.77 19.87 8.04
N GLY A 231 0.93 19.97 9.08
CA GLY A 231 -0.21 20.87 9.13
C GLY A 231 -1.59 20.19 9.08
N PHE A 232 -1.67 18.86 9.06
CA PHE A 232 -2.95 18.15 9.09
C PHE A 232 -3.74 18.48 10.36
N THR A 233 -4.96 18.98 10.21
CA THR A 233 -5.82 19.42 11.32
C THR A 233 -6.47 18.25 12.06
N THR A 234 -6.79 17.18 11.34
CA THR A 234 -7.30 15.93 11.91
C THR A 234 -6.34 14.81 11.59
N VAL A 235 -5.89 14.09 12.61
CA VAL A 235 -5.05 12.88 12.48
C VAL A 235 -5.68 11.80 13.33
N ALA A 236 -6.30 10.82 12.68
CA ALA A 236 -7.10 9.78 13.31
C ALA A 236 -6.57 8.39 12.95
N PRO A 237 -5.85 7.70 13.83
CA PRO A 237 -5.65 6.25 13.72
C PRO A 237 -7.02 5.58 13.79
N TRP A 238 -7.41 4.85 12.75
CA TRP A 238 -8.73 4.24 12.67
C TRP A 238 -8.69 2.71 12.61
N PHE A 239 -7.51 2.14 12.30
CA PHE A 239 -7.32 0.70 12.20
C PHE A 239 -5.97 0.31 12.78
N GLN A 240 -5.95 -0.78 13.52
CA GLN A 240 -4.73 -1.51 13.88
C GLN A 240 -5.04 -3.00 13.97
N CYS A 241 -4.17 -3.82 13.36
CA CYS A 241 -4.17 -5.27 13.47
C CYS A 241 -2.73 -5.72 13.71
N PHE A 242 -2.45 -6.19 14.92
CA PHE A 242 -1.10 -6.45 15.43
C PHE A 242 -0.17 -5.24 15.21
N ASN A 243 0.86 -5.41 14.39
CA ASN A 243 1.84 -4.39 14.04
C ASN A 243 1.58 -3.71 12.68
N PHE A 244 0.34 -3.71 12.19
CA PHE A 244 -0.08 -2.93 11.02
C PHE A 244 -1.18 -1.97 11.41
N ALA A 245 -1.06 -0.73 10.95
CA ALA A 245 -2.05 0.28 11.27
C ALA A 245 -2.37 1.17 10.06
N SER A 246 -3.51 1.87 10.14
CA SER A 246 -3.90 2.87 9.16
C SER A 246 -4.38 4.13 9.86
N ILE A 247 -3.96 5.28 9.33
CA ILE A 247 -4.23 6.62 9.83
C ILE A 247 -4.91 7.41 8.72
N LEU A 248 -5.97 8.12 9.06
CA LEU A 248 -6.58 9.12 8.20
C LEU A 248 -6.15 10.51 8.68
N ALA A 249 -5.60 11.32 7.78
CA ALA A 249 -5.22 12.69 8.05
C ALA A 249 -5.96 13.64 7.10
N VAL A 250 -6.56 14.72 7.64
CA VAL A 250 -7.35 15.70 6.86
C VAL A 250 -6.67 17.06 6.93
N ARG A 251 -6.52 17.69 5.75
CA ARG A 251 -6.00 19.07 5.60
C ARG A 251 -6.97 20.12 6.04
#